data_224dca11cd72e76649b9dc1430c29b74
#
_entry.id   224dca11cd72e76649b9dc1430c29b74
#
_cell.length_a   1.000
_cell.length_b   1.000
_cell.length_c   1.000
_cell.angle_alpha   90.00
_cell.angle_beta   90.00
_cell.angle_gamma   90.00
#
_symmetry.space_group_name_H-M   'P 1'
#
loop_
_entity.id
_entity.type
_entity.pdbx_description
1 polymer ?
#
loop_
_entity_poly.entity_id
_entity_poly.type
_entity_poly.pdbx_seq_one_letter_code
_entity_poly.pdbx_strand_id
1 'polypeptide(L)'
;MTFPPAAAVGQTRGLDQLETPFSPSLVEELLRLIAKTARAHQLYLPNNPIYRGAIDSLRAGFVAIWNEADDITLVIAEGEFLWHDVPVWRDAAGTSKTPDSLPWLFYKDGVRELTLTKGFEEQEALTFLEMIQRARKATADEDDLVTMLWEADFTFLKYAYVDLLHDGSAGALADGGEATPVAAEEIQRAARDVVEQPRSGGIVDMADFDATLYFLDDREIEYLQSEIVREYQQDLRVNISGVLLDIFESQAKDDVRTEVLDDLETLMVYLLSAGHFRGVARIIRESSLTVQRAPELTSEQRERLSHLADRLSSPEVLSQLIQTLDASAIPPTRDELEDLFDQLRPAALATVFQWLGKLHDDGVRVVLTSAADRLAATNTTELIRLIHSTDRDVSFEAIRRAGSAKAQAAVAALGRVLSDQDPARRLLAAQALTEIGSAGALQALERALEDSDRDVRIHVARTVTSREHRPALPRLEAAVKGKAVRAADLTEKMVFFEAYGSMCGDSGVAHLDGLLNGRSLLRYREDSETRACAAIALGRIGTDKSVAALRKAAVEKDVIVRNAVARALRGDARGGDASEAPE
;
A
#
# COMPACT_ATOMS: atom_id res chain seq x y z
N MET A 1 54.08 -12.87 -11.60
CA MET A 1 53.57 -12.41 -10.30
C MET A 1 52.07 -12.59 -10.30
N THR A 2 51.62 -13.51 -9.51
CA THR A 2 50.26 -14.05 -9.44
C THR A 2 49.36 -13.14 -8.60
N PHE A 3 48.23 -12.73 -9.14
CA PHE A 3 47.20 -12.03 -8.38
C PHE A 3 46.30 -13.06 -7.65
N PRO A 4 45.88 -12.81 -6.41
CA PRO A 4 44.98 -13.67 -5.69
C PRO A 4 43.52 -13.42 -6.10
N PRO A 5 42.61 -14.42 -5.91
CA PRO A 5 41.22 -14.34 -6.34
C PRO A 5 40.36 -13.50 -5.39
N ALA A 6 39.31 -12.85 -5.97
CA ALA A 6 38.32 -12.06 -5.26
C ALA A 6 37.57 -12.90 -4.21
N ALA A 7 37.62 -12.44 -2.97
CA ALA A 7 36.86 -13.01 -1.86
C ALA A 7 35.39 -12.54 -1.93
N ALA A 8 34.49 -13.51 -1.80
CA ALA A 8 33.06 -13.30 -1.61
C ALA A 8 32.79 -12.46 -0.34
N VAL A 9 32.14 -11.32 -0.48
CA VAL A 9 31.62 -10.54 0.64
C VAL A 9 30.15 -10.89 0.85
N GLY A 10 29.93 -11.88 1.67
CA GLY A 10 28.66 -12.10 2.34
C GLY A 10 28.88 -11.91 3.84
N GLN A 11 28.64 -10.71 4.33
CA GLN A 11 28.35 -10.48 5.75
C GLN A 11 27.56 -9.18 5.86
N THR A 12 26.29 -9.31 6.21
CA THR A 12 25.45 -8.27 6.80
C THR A 12 26.17 -7.66 8.01
N ARG A 13 26.84 -6.53 7.79
CA ARG A 13 27.21 -5.65 8.88
C ARG A 13 25.98 -4.84 9.27
N GLY A 14 25.70 -4.85 10.57
CA GLY A 14 24.69 -4.03 11.19
C GLY A 14 24.84 -2.55 10.81
N LEU A 15 23.71 -1.88 10.66
CA LEU A 15 23.58 -0.43 10.51
C LEU A 15 24.20 0.24 11.77
N ASP A 16 25.52 0.42 11.77
CA ASP A 16 26.11 1.50 12.54
C ASP A 16 25.61 2.81 11.90
N GLN A 17 24.92 3.60 12.69
CA GLN A 17 24.42 4.91 12.33
C GLN A 17 25.62 5.73 11.81
N LEU A 18 25.65 5.96 10.49
CA LEU A 18 26.44 7.04 9.92
C LEU A 18 25.94 8.31 10.61
N GLU A 19 26.80 8.96 11.38
CA GLU A 19 26.50 10.25 12.01
C GLU A 19 26.34 11.30 10.91
N THR A 20 25.13 11.37 10.36
CA THR A 20 24.76 12.47 9.47
C THR A 20 24.51 13.71 10.33
N PRO A 21 24.98 14.90 9.92
CA PRO A 21 24.84 16.12 10.72
C PRO A 21 23.38 16.46 11.07
N PHE A 22 22.42 15.99 10.24
CA PHE A 22 20.99 16.11 10.47
C PHE A 22 20.20 15.00 9.75
N SER A 23 18.88 15.01 9.85
CA SER A 23 18.04 13.95 9.28
C SER A 23 18.04 13.96 7.74
N PRO A 24 18.25 12.81 7.06
CA PRO A 24 18.13 12.69 5.60
C PRO A 24 16.76 13.13 5.07
N SER A 25 15.71 13.09 5.88
CA SER A 25 14.37 13.53 5.49
C SER A 25 14.28 15.04 5.20
N LEU A 26 15.13 15.87 5.82
CA LEU A 26 15.22 17.30 5.51
C LEU A 26 15.77 17.55 4.11
N VAL A 27 16.77 16.75 3.72
CA VAL A 27 17.35 16.82 2.38
C VAL A 27 16.37 16.34 1.31
N GLU A 28 15.65 15.26 1.61
CA GLU A 28 14.58 14.75 0.75
C GLU A 28 13.48 15.80 0.53
N GLU A 29 13.06 16.48 1.62
CA GLU A 29 12.07 17.55 1.53
C GLU A 29 12.59 18.73 0.73
N LEU A 30 13.85 19.15 0.91
CA LEU A 30 14.47 20.21 0.11
C LEU A 30 14.47 19.84 -1.39
N LEU A 31 14.87 18.63 -1.75
CA LEU A 31 14.86 18.18 -3.16
C LEU A 31 13.45 18.18 -3.75
N ARG A 32 12.43 17.78 -2.95
CA ARG A 32 11.03 17.88 -3.36
C ARG A 32 10.60 19.32 -3.61
N LEU A 33 11.04 20.25 -2.75
CA LEU A 33 10.76 21.67 -2.91
C LEU A 33 11.47 22.23 -4.17
N ILE A 34 12.71 21.85 -4.45
CA ILE A 34 13.42 22.21 -5.69
C ILE A 34 12.63 21.71 -6.91
N ALA A 35 12.26 20.44 -6.93
CA ALA A 35 11.53 19.85 -8.06
C ALA A 35 10.16 20.52 -8.26
N LYS A 36 9.42 20.78 -7.17
CA LYS A 36 8.13 21.47 -7.20
C LYS A 36 8.26 22.90 -7.69
N THR A 37 9.28 23.63 -7.22
CA THR A 37 9.52 25.02 -7.61
C THR A 37 10.00 25.12 -9.05
N ALA A 38 10.83 24.19 -9.53
CA ALA A 38 11.22 24.09 -10.93
C ALA A 38 10.00 23.88 -11.84
N ARG A 39 9.05 23.04 -11.42
CA ARG A 39 7.78 22.85 -12.13
C ARG A 39 6.89 24.10 -12.08
N ALA A 40 6.79 24.76 -10.92
CA ALA A 40 6.04 26.01 -10.79
C ALA A 40 6.65 27.11 -11.67
N HIS A 41 7.98 27.20 -11.74
CA HIS A 41 8.69 28.14 -12.61
C HIS A 41 8.42 27.88 -14.09
N GLN A 42 8.22 26.63 -14.49
CA GLN A 42 7.86 26.26 -15.85
C GLN A 42 6.41 26.66 -16.23
N LEU A 43 5.47 26.52 -15.29
CA LEU A 43 4.03 26.62 -15.57
C LEU A 43 3.45 28.01 -15.31
N TYR A 44 4.08 28.82 -14.46
CA TYR A 44 3.50 30.07 -13.96
C TYR A 44 4.43 31.25 -14.17
N LEU A 45 3.84 32.40 -14.47
CA LEU A 45 4.57 33.68 -14.56
C LEU A 45 5.01 34.16 -13.15
N PRO A 46 6.07 34.98 -13.03
CA PRO A 46 6.60 35.44 -11.73
C PRO A 46 5.60 36.19 -10.82
N ASN A 47 4.53 36.75 -11.38
CA ASN A 47 3.46 37.45 -10.63
C ASN A 47 2.39 36.49 -10.09
N ASN A 48 2.40 35.22 -10.45
CA ASN A 48 1.42 34.26 -9.99
C ASN A 48 1.65 33.95 -8.50
N PRO A 49 0.59 33.94 -7.66
CA PRO A 49 0.70 33.60 -6.23
C PRO A 49 1.27 32.20 -5.98
N ILE A 50 0.98 31.23 -6.86
CA ILE A 50 1.48 29.84 -6.76
C ILE A 50 2.98 29.81 -6.94
N TYR A 51 3.50 30.55 -7.95
CA TYR A 51 4.93 30.68 -8.17
C TYR A 51 5.64 31.30 -6.96
N ARG A 52 5.10 32.42 -6.45
CA ARG A 52 5.66 33.09 -5.25
C ARG A 52 5.65 32.18 -4.04
N GLY A 53 4.55 31.50 -3.80
CA GLY A 53 4.43 30.53 -2.70
C GLY A 53 5.40 29.35 -2.81
N ALA A 54 5.71 28.90 -4.04
CA ALA A 54 6.70 27.86 -4.27
C ALA A 54 8.13 28.37 -3.95
N ILE A 55 8.49 29.57 -4.39
CA ILE A 55 9.78 30.22 -4.08
C ILE A 55 9.93 30.43 -2.57
N ASP A 56 8.88 30.94 -1.89
CA ASP A 56 8.93 31.17 -0.45
C ASP A 56 9.08 29.84 0.32
N SER A 57 8.43 28.78 -0.14
CA SER A 57 8.58 27.43 0.43
C SER A 57 9.99 26.88 0.21
N LEU A 58 10.58 27.10 -0.97
CA LEU A 58 11.94 26.69 -1.28
C LEU A 58 12.95 27.39 -0.36
N ARG A 59 12.81 28.72 -0.20
CA ARG A 59 13.65 29.50 0.73
C ARG A 59 13.53 29.00 2.16
N ALA A 60 12.31 28.73 2.62
CA ALA A 60 12.08 28.18 3.95
C ALA A 60 12.75 26.80 4.12
N GLY A 61 12.73 25.95 3.07
CA GLY A 61 13.42 24.66 3.04
C GLY A 61 14.93 24.82 3.21
N PHE A 62 15.55 25.76 2.49
CA PHE A 62 16.97 26.06 2.66
C PHE A 62 17.30 26.59 4.06
N VAL A 63 16.48 27.49 4.60
CA VAL A 63 16.67 28.00 5.98
C VAL A 63 16.64 26.86 7.01
N ALA A 64 15.81 25.87 6.81
CA ALA A 64 15.79 24.69 7.69
C ALA A 64 17.12 23.91 7.65
N ILE A 65 17.74 23.76 6.46
CA ILE A 65 19.07 23.16 6.31
C ILE A 65 20.16 24.04 6.95
N TRP A 66 20.13 25.36 6.68
CA TRP A 66 21.15 26.30 7.17
C TRP A 66 21.11 26.52 8.70
N ASN A 67 20.09 26.03 9.39
CA ASN A 67 20.09 25.98 10.84
C ASN A 67 20.94 24.81 11.41
N GLU A 68 21.21 23.80 10.58
CA GLU A 68 21.91 22.58 10.97
C GLU A 68 23.31 22.45 10.33
N ALA A 69 23.50 23.04 9.12
CA ALA A 69 24.75 22.99 8.36
C ALA A 69 24.95 24.26 7.53
N ASP A 70 26.20 24.58 7.15
CA ASP A 70 26.53 25.72 6.30
C ASP A 70 26.59 25.36 4.81
N ASP A 71 26.66 24.07 4.49
CA ASP A 71 26.66 23.53 3.14
C ASP A 71 25.97 22.16 3.06
N ILE A 72 25.57 21.78 1.86
CA ILE A 72 25.03 20.47 1.53
C ILE A 72 25.64 19.97 0.22
N THR A 73 26.25 18.80 0.25
CA THR A 73 26.83 18.15 -0.91
C THR A 73 26.00 16.94 -1.31
N LEU A 74 25.51 16.93 -2.55
CA LEU A 74 24.72 15.88 -3.15
C LEU A 74 25.54 15.15 -4.20
N VAL A 75 25.69 13.85 -4.07
CA VAL A 75 26.26 12.97 -5.11
C VAL A 75 25.15 12.53 -6.05
N ILE A 76 25.44 12.58 -7.35
CA ILE A 76 24.49 12.33 -8.43
C ILE A 76 24.79 10.98 -9.06
N ALA A 77 23.85 10.05 -8.95
CA ALA A 77 23.87 8.78 -9.65
C ALA A 77 22.73 8.71 -10.68
N GLU A 78 22.74 7.68 -11.50
CA GLU A 78 21.71 7.48 -12.52
C GLU A 78 20.34 7.27 -11.86
N GLY A 79 19.48 8.29 -11.87
CA GLY A 79 18.14 8.24 -11.31
C GLY A 79 18.04 8.45 -9.80
N GLU A 80 19.12 8.81 -9.11
CA GLU A 80 19.07 9.09 -7.67
C GLU A 80 20.05 10.17 -7.23
N PHE A 81 19.70 10.89 -6.14
CA PHE A 81 20.62 11.71 -5.37
C PHE A 81 20.98 11.01 -4.07
N LEU A 82 22.25 11.05 -3.74
CA LEU A 82 22.81 10.52 -2.49
C LEU A 82 23.33 11.67 -1.62
N TRP A 83 23.14 11.56 -0.33
CA TRP A 83 23.73 12.45 0.67
C TRP A 83 24.35 11.59 1.78
N HIS A 84 25.68 11.72 1.98
CA HIS A 84 26.45 10.83 2.85
C HIS A 84 26.16 9.34 2.58
N ASP A 85 26.20 8.95 1.30
CA ASP A 85 25.92 7.59 0.82
C ASP A 85 24.48 7.07 1.10
N VAL A 86 23.59 7.92 1.63
CA VAL A 86 22.18 7.61 1.83
C VAL A 86 21.38 8.16 0.65
N PRO A 87 20.57 7.35 -0.04
CA PRO A 87 19.71 7.84 -1.10
C PRO A 87 18.60 8.72 -0.53
N VAL A 88 18.64 10.01 -0.89
CA VAL A 88 17.66 11.04 -0.47
C VAL A 88 16.64 11.37 -1.58
N TRP A 89 16.85 10.83 -2.78
CA TRP A 89 15.90 10.91 -3.88
C TRP A 89 16.10 9.71 -4.80
N ARG A 90 15.00 9.08 -5.22
CA ARG A 90 14.98 8.07 -6.27
C ARG A 90 13.82 8.33 -7.22
N ASP A 91 14.10 8.22 -8.49
CA ASP A 91 13.05 8.25 -9.49
C ASP A 91 12.19 6.98 -9.41
N ALA A 92 10.92 7.12 -9.76
CA ALA A 92 10.04 5.97 -9.88
C ALA A 92 10.54 5.02 -10.99
N ALA A 93 10.30 3.72 -10.82
CA ALA A 93 10.69 2.72 -11.81
C ALA A 93 10.13 3.08 -13.20
N GLY A 94 11.01 3.22 -14.19
CA GLY A 94 10.67 3.60 -15.57
C GLY A 94 10.71 5.11 -15.88
N THR A 95 11.00 5.98 -14.92
CA THR A 95 11.16 7.44 -15.16
C THR A 95 12.60 7.93 -15.05
N SER A 96 13.55 7.06 -14.75
CA SER A 96 14.94 7.40 -14.46
C SER A 96 15.77 7.92 -15.65
N LYS A 97 15.23 7.89 -16.87
CA LYS A 97 15.92 8.41 -18.09
C LYS A 97 15.04 9.36 -18.87
N THR A 98 14.20 10.13 -18.18
CA THR A 98 13.32 11.12 -18.81
C THR A 98 13.82 12.54 -18.56
N PRO A 99 13.52 13.52 -19.44
CA PRO A 99 13.85 14.93 -19.22
C PRO A 99 13.26 15.50 -17.93
N ASP A 100 12.24 14.86 -17.37
CA ASP A 100 11.61 15.25 -16.11
C ASP A 100 12.35 14.76 -14.87
N SER A 101 13.23 13.76 -15.03
CA SER A 101 14.08 13.26 -13.95
C SER A 101 15.17 14.28 -13.61
N LEU A 102 15.14 14.79 -12.38
CA LEU A 102 16.13 15.75 -11.93
C LEU A 102 17.53 15.11 -11.82
N PRO A 103 17.73 13.92 -11.23
CA PRO A 103 19.04 13.27 -11.19
C PRO A 103 19.58 12.97 -12.60
N TRP A 104 18.72 12.46 -13.49
CA TRP A 104 19.12 12.15 -14.85
C TRP A 104 19.56 13.37 -15.63
N LEU A 105 18.89 14.53 -15.44
CA LEU A 105 19.23 15.77 -16.10
C LEU A 105 20.69 16.18 -15.84
N PHE A 106 21.15 16.00 -14.61
CA PHE A 106 22.54 16.28 -14.24
C PHE A 106 23.49 15.16 -14.67
N TYR A 107 23.05 13.90 -14.46
CA TYR A 107 23.89 12.73 -14.71
C TYR A 107 24.24 12.56 -16.19
N LYS A 108 23.26 12.79 -17.09
CA LYS A 108 23.47 12.63 -18.55
C LYS A 108 24.55 13.56 -19.11
N ASP A 109 24.66 14.77 -18.56
CA ASP A 109 25.62 15.77 -18.98
C ASP A 109 26.91 15.73 -18.15
N GLY A 110 27.18 14.66 -17.43
CA GLY A 110 28.44 14.43 -16.75
C GLY A 110 28.54 14.96 -15.32
N VAL A 111 27.57 15.72 -14.81
CA VAL A 111 27.62 16.23 -13.43
C VAL A 111 27.48 15.09 -12.43
N ARG A 112 28.38 15.02 -11.46
CA ARG A 112 28.43 13.92 -10.46
C ARG A 112 28.26 14.40 -9.03
N GLU A 113 28.49 15.68 -8.77
CA GLU A 113 28.34 16.25 -7.43
C GLU A 113 27.85 17.69 -7.54
N LEU A 114 26.99 18.08 -6.61
CA LEU A 114 26.52 19.44 -6.41
C LEU A 114 26.67 19.81 -4.94
N THR A 115 27.39 20.89 -4.66
CA THR A 115 27.51 21.47 -3.32
C THR A 115 26.83 22.83 -3.31
N LEU A 116 25.81 22.96 -2.46
CA LEU A 116 25.09 24.21 -2.22
C LEU A 116 25.55 24.79 -0.88
N THR A 117 25.81 26.08 -0.85
CA THR A 117 26.24 26.80 0.35
C THR A 117 25.23 27.88 0.73
N LYS A 118 25.27 28.30 1.98
CA LYS A 118 24.38 29.32 2.54
C LYS A 118 24.47 30.63 1.74
N GLY A 119 23.32 31.13 1.30
CA GLY A 119 23.18 32.29 0.42
C GLY A 119 22.70 31.94 -0.99
N PHE A 120 22.78 30.66 -1.37
CA PHE A 120 22.28 30.16 -2.65
C PHE A 120 20.79 30.49 -2.85
N GLU A 121 19.97 30.31 -1.84
CA GLU A 121 18.52 30.48 -1.87
C GLU A 121 18.07 31.93 -2.17
N GLU A 122 18.90 32.92 -1.83
CA GLU A 122 18.57 34.34 -2.02
C GLU A 122 19.10 34.88 -3.33
N GLN A 123 20.31 34.44 -3.74
CA GLN A 123 21.04 35.06 -4.84
C GLN A 123 21.01 34.23 -6.12
N GLU A 124 21.05 32.90 -6.02
CA GLU A 124 21.30 32.03 -7.17
C GLU A 124 20.18 31.05 -7.49
N ALA A 125 19.25 30.79 -6.55
CA ALA A 125 18.22 29.78 -6.72
C ALA A 125 17.34 30.03 -7.96
N LEU A 126 17.01 31.28 -8.28
CA LEU A 126 16.22 31.60 -9.47
C LEU A 126 16.97 31.30 -10.76
N THR A 127 18.22 31.73 -10.85
CA THR A 127 19.10 31.47 -12.01
C THR A 127 19.29 29.97 -12.21
N PHE A 128 19.45 29.23 -11.12
CA PHE A 128 19.53 27.78 -11.14
C PHE A 128 18.24 27.11 -11.67
N LEU A 129 17.06 27.59 -11.27
CA LEU A 129 15.78 27.09 -11.79
C LEU A 129 15.59 27.41 -13.26
N GLU A 130 16.00 28.60 -13.70
CA GLU A 130 16.01 29.00 -15.12
C GLU A 130 16.93 28.09 -15.95
N MET A 131 18.11 27.81 -15.43
CA MET A 131 19.08 26.91 -16.07
C MET A 131 18.51 25.47 -16.17
N ILE A 132 17.91 24.92 -15.09
CA ILE A 132 17.25 23.60 -15.14
C ILE A 132 16.18 23.57 -16.23
N GLN A 133 15.40 24.63 -16.38
CA GLN A 133 14.38 24.71 -17.41
C GLN A 133 14.96 24.76 -18.83
N ARG A 134 16.03 25.52 -19.00
CA ARG A 134 16.74 25.61 -20.28
C ARG A 134 17.33 24.24 -20.65
N ALA A 135 17.97 23.56 -19.69
CA ALA A 135 18.56 22.24 -19.89
C ALA A 135 17.53 21.15 -20.19
N ARG A 136 16.29 21.24 -19.66
CA ARG A 136 15.19 20.31 -19.99
C ARG A 136 14.68 20.45 -21.41
N LYS A 137 14.78 21.63 -21.98
CA LYS A 137 14.31 21.95 -23.34
C LYS A 137 15.45 21.90 -24.37
N ALA A 138 16.70 21.82 -23.89
CA ALA A 138 17.87 21.83 -24.76
C ALA A 138 17.84 20.60 -25.69
N THR A 139 18.07 20.88 -26.97
CA THR A 139 18.28 19.88 -28.02
C THR A 139 19.75 19.49 -28.08
N ALA A 140 20.09 18.42 -28.78
CA ALA A 140 21.46 17.92 -28.86
C ALA A 140 22.47 18.94 -29.45
N ASP A 141 21.98 20.00 -30.12
CA ASP A 141 22.78 21.05 -30.73
C ASP A 141 22.93 22.29 -29.82
N GLU A 142 22.32 22.28 -28.64
CA GLU A 142 22.39 23.36 -27.65
C GLU A 142 23.40 23.01 -26.55
N ASP A 143 23.82 24.04 -25.79
CA ASP A 143 24.78 23.88 -24.71
C ASP A 143 24.29 22.85 -23.67
N ASP A 144 25.17 21.96 -23.26
CA ASP A 144 24.91 21.00 -22.20
C ASP A 144 24.81 21.67 -20.82
N LEU A 145 24.35 20.93 -19.82
CA LEU A 145 24.16 21.47 -18.48
C LEU A 145 25.49 21.92 -17.84
N VAL A 146 26.62 21.28 -18.17
CA VAL A 146 27.94 21.66 -17.65
C VAL A 146 28.35 23.00 -18.19
N THR A 147 28.15 23.25 -19.49
CA THR A 147 28.39 24.53 -20.12
C THR A 147 27.50 25.63 -19.52
N MET A 148 26.21 25.34 -19.31
CA MET A 148 25.29 26.29 -18.68
C MET A 148 25.69 26.62 -17.23
N LEU A 149 26.15 25.61 -16.45
CA LEU A 149 26.66 25.82 -15.09
C LEU A 149 27.92 26.70 -15.09
N TRP A 150 28.78 26.51 -16.08
CA TRP A 150 30.00 27.30 -16.24
C TRP A 150 29.70 28.76 -16.65
N GLU A 151 28.74 28.96 -17.56
CA GLU A 151 28.32 30.31 -18.00
C GLU A 151 27.66 31.11 -16.85
N ALA A 152 26.93 30.42 -15.96
CA ALA A 152 26.21 31.07 -14.87
C ALA A 152 27.12 31.57 -13.74
N ASP A 153 28.38 31.13 -13.68
CA ASP A 153 29.43 31.55 -12.72
C ASP A 153 28.93 31.66 -11.28
N PHE A 154 28.32 30.54 -10.79
CA PHE A 154 27.73 30.49 -9.46
C PHE A 154 28.78 30.64 -8.36
N THR A 155 28.48 31.42 -7.34
CA THR A 155 29.32 31.63 -6.15
C THR A 155 28.97 30.65 -5.02
N PHE A 156 27.66 30.36 -4.83
CA PHE A 156 27.13 29.55 -3.75
C PHE A 156 26.81 28.12 -4.18
N LEU A 157 26.90 27.81 -5.48
CA LEU A 157 26.78 26.48 -6.03
C LEU A 157 28.14 26.06 -6.63
N LYS A 158 28.65 24.91 -6.15
CA LYS A 158 29.81 24.24 -6.72
C LYS A 158 29.40 22.91 -7.31
N TYR A 159 30.10 22.43 -8.31
CA TYR A 159 29.81 21.18 -8.96
C TYR A 159 31.08 20.44 -9.38
N ALA A 160 31.01 19.12 -9.38
CA ALA A 160 32.04 18.29 -10.00
C ALA A 160 31.41 17.50 -11.17
N TYR A 161 32.15 17.40 -12.28
CA TYR A 161 31.70 16.72 -13.48
C TYR A 161 32.79 15.82 -14.07
N VAL A 162 32.36 14.86 -14.87
CA VAL A 162 33.22 13.98 -15.66
C VAL A 162 33.08 14.39 -17.12
N ASP A 163 34.21 14.67 -17.78
CA ASP A 163 34.23 14.95 -19.20
C ASP A 163 34.00 13.67 -20.00
N LEU A 164 32.78 13.53 -20.54
CA LEU A 164 32.35 12.34 -21.28
C LEU A 164 33.03 12.23 -22.66
N LEU A 165 33.63 13.30 -23.15
CA LEU A 165 34.29 13.30 -24.46
C LEU A 165 35.77 12.86 -24.40
N HIS A 166 36.41 12.92 -23.22
CA HIS A 166 37.81 12.53 -23.05
C HIS A 166 38.02 11.12 -22.50
N ASP A 167 36.99 10.45 -21.99
CA ASP A 167 37.14 9.13 -21.35
C ASP A 167 36.75 7.97 -22.28
N GLY A 168 37.47 7.85 -23.37
CA GLY A 168 37.43 6.68 -24.25
C GLY A 168 38.12 5.43 -23.65
N SER A 169 38.40 5.40 -22.35
CA SER A 169 38.94 4.21 -21.66
C SER A 169 38.13 3.88 -20.43
N ALA A 170 37.24 2.89 -20.57
CA ALA A 170 36.67 2.18 -19.44
C ALA A 170 37.78 1.52 -18.62
N GLY A 171 38.15 2.11 -17.49
CA GLY A 171 39.01 1.44 -16.55
C GLY A 171 39.99 2.28 -15.76
N ALA A 172 39.55 3.17 -14.89
CA ALA A 172 40.35 3.58 -13.73
C ALA A 172 39.48 4.35 -12.71
N LEU A 173 38.66 3.63 -11.97
CA LEU A 173 38.20 4.10 -10.68
C LEU A 173 39.14 3.53 -9.61
N ALA A 174 40.24 4.21 -9.35
CA ALA A 174 41.04 4.12 -8.12
C ALA A 174 42.26 5.04 -8.28
N ASP A 175 42.21 6.23 -7.83
CA ASP A 175 43.13 6.83 -6.87
C ASP A 175 42.89 8.34 -6.79
N GLY A 176 42.82 8.86 -5.57
CA GLY A 176 42.68 10.28 -5.33
C GLY A 176 43.87 11.06 -5.87
N GLY A 177 43.67 11.66 -7.03
CA GLY A 177 44.57 12.62 -7.64
C GLY A 177 43.80 13.89 -7.95
N GLU A 178 44.25 15.03 -7.40
CA GLU A 178 43.76 16.35 -7.70
C GLU A 178 43.70 16.53 -9.23
N ALA A 179 42.49 16.73 -9.77
CA ALA A 179 42.28 17.12 -11.13
C ALA A 179 42.89 18.54 -11.32
N THR A 180 44.01 18.63 -12.02
CA THR A 180 44.54 19.91 -12.46
C THR A 180 43.52 20.55 -13.39
N PRO A 181 43.12 21.79 -13.15
CA PRO A 181 42.22 22.49 -14.07
C PRO A 181 42.95 22.66 -15.41
N VAL A 182 42.42 22.06 -16.47
CA VAL A 182 42.83 22.35 -17.84
C VAL A 182 42.51 23.83 -18.06
N ALA A 183 43.53 24.62 -18.32
CA ALA A 183 43.42 26.07 -18.36
C ALA A 183 42.35 26.48 -19.39
N ALA A 184 41.38 27.24 -18.98
CA ALA A 184 40.31 27.83 -19.80
C ALA A 184 40.83 28.56 -21.04
N GLU A 185 42.11 28.93 -21.04
CA GLU A 185 42.82 29.52 -22.18
C GLU A 185 43.07 28.57 -23.38
N GLU A 186 43.17 27.24 -23.14
CA GLU A 186 43.36 26.28 -24.25
C GLU A 186 42.06 25.99 -24.98
N ILE A 187 40.94 25.93 -24.25
CA ILE A 187 39.62 25.79 -24.86
C ILE A 187 39.21 27.04 -25.63
N GLN A 188 39.53 28.23 -25.11
CA GLN A 188 39.30 29.50 -25.84
C GLN A 188 40.18 29.64 -27.10
N ARG A 189 41.40 29.07 -27.12
CA ARG A 189 42.21 29.04 -28.32
C ARG A 189 41.64 28.09 -29.38
N ALA A 190 41.21 26.89 -28.98
CA ALA A 190 40.60 25.95 -29.89
C ALA A 190 39.30 26.51 -30.51
N ALA A 191 38.46 27.17 -29.72
CA ALA A 191 37.24 27.82 -30.21
C ALA A 191 37.49 29.02 -31.10
N ARG A 192 38.56 29.80 -30.84
CA ARG A 192 38.96 30.93 -31.73
C ARG A 192 39.55 30.46 -33.04
N ASP A 193 40.31 29.37 -33.06
CA ASP A 193 40.92 28.85 -34.30
C ASP A 193 39.86 28.27 -35.27
N VAL A 194 38.68 27.88 -34.76
CA VAL A 194 37.55 27.43 -35.59
C VAL A 194 36.77 28.61 -36.19
N VAL A 195 36.77 29.78 -35.54
CA VAL A 195 35.99 30.96 -35.98
C VAL A 195 36.77 31.85 -36.97
N GLU A 196 38.11 31.73 -37.10
CA GLU A 196 38.93 32.63 -37.92
C GLU A 196 39.30 32.10 -39.30
N GLN A 197 38.60 31.14 -39.87
CA GLN A 197 38.72 30.88 -41.31
C GLN A 197 37.61 31.60 -42.08
N PRO A 198 37.90 32.72 -42.79
CA PRO A 198 36.92 33.34 -43.65
C PRO A 198 36.67 32.43 -44.85
N ARG A 199 35.58 31.68 -44.85
CA ARG A 199 35.08 31.04 -46.07
C ARG A 199 34.49 32.12 -46.96
N SER A 200 35.27 32.51 -47.98
CA SER A 200 34.83 33.39 -49.06
C SER A 200 33.79 32.65 -49.91
N GLY A 201 32.58 33.24 -50.03
CA GLY A 201 31.66 32.91 -51.09
C GLY A 201 30.43 32.15 -50.61
N GLY A 202 29.39 32.86 -50.26
CA GLY A 202 28.11 32.31 -49.87
C GLY A 202 27.32 31.74 -51.02
N ILE A 203 27.47 30.48 -51.26
CA ILE A 203 26.42 29.61 -51.80
C ILE A 203 26.61 28.29 -51.03
N VAL A 204 25.69 28.00 -50.12
CA VAL A 204 25.62 26.67 -49.47
C VAL A 204 25.28 25.69 -50.58
N ASP A 205 26.21 24.79 -50.95
CA ASP A 205 25.97 23.76 -51.93
C ASP A 205 25.02 22.72 -51.30
N MET A 206 24.12 22.12 -52.12
CA MET A 206 23.24 21.02 -51.67
C MET A 206 24.04 19.84 -51.09
N ALA A 207 25.32 19.68 -51.51
CA ALA A 207 26.23 18.68 -50.96
C ALA A 207 26.71 19.03 -49.53
N ASP A 208 26.80 20.32 -49.15
CA ASP A 208 27.09 20.75 -47.77
C ASP A 208 25.86 20.50 -46.85
N PHE A 209 24.65 20.59 -47.40
CA PHE A 209 23.41 20.26 -46.69
C PHE A 209 23.28 18.76 -46.46
N ASP A 210 23.66 17.93 -47.43
CA ASP A 210 23.67 16.46 -47.29
C ASP A 210 24.76 15.99 -46.31
N ALA A 211 25.92 16.66 -46.25
CA ALA A 211 27.01 16.27 -45.36
C ALA A 211 26.76 16.62 -43.88
N THR A 212 25.95 17.63 -43.59
CA THR A 212 25.64 18.05 -42.23
C THR A 212 24.39 17.38 -41.65
N LEU A 213 23.52 16.78 -42.48
CA LEU A 213 22.27 16.21 -42.04
C LEU A 213 22.28 14.67 -41.85
N TYR A 214 23.36 13.96 -42.27
CA TYR A 214 23.24 12.51 -42.43
C TYR A 214 24.42 11.64 -41.96
N PHE A 215 25.28 12.12 -41.08
CA PHE A 215 26.22 11.22 -40.38
C PHE A 215 25.77 10.97 -38.96
N LEU A 216 24.59 10.34 -38.85
CA LEU A 216 24.26 9.64 -37.61
C LEU A 216 25.11 8.37 -37.57
N ASP A 217 25.82 8.15 -36.47
CA ASP A 217 26.50 6.88 -36.26
C ASP A 217 25.46 5.75 -36.02
N ASP A 218 25.90 4.51 -36.09
CA ASP A 218 25.01 3.37 -35.94
C ASP A 218 24.26 3.38 -34.58
N ARG A 219 24.85 3.99 -33.54
CA ARG A 219 24.25 4.12 -32.22
C ARG A 219 23.16 5.18 -32.19
N GLU A 220 23.38 6.29 -32.87
CA GLU A 220 22.39 7.37 -33.00
C GLU A 220 21.18 6.90 -33.82
N ILE A 221 21.42 6.11 -34.88
CA ILE A 221 20.36 5.49 -35.67
C ILE A 221 19.57 4.50 -34.82
N GLU A 222 20.25 3.66 -34.02
CA GLU A 222 19.59 2.71 -33.12
C GLU A 222 18.80 3.44 -32.02
N TYR A 223 19.35 4.52 -31.46
CA TYR A 223 18.66 5.38 -30.50
C TYR A 223 17.42 6.03 -31.11
N LEU A 224 17.52 6.66 -32.29
CA LEU A 224 16.37 7.27 -32.96
C LEU A 224 15.32 6.24 -33.33
N GLN A 225 15.72 5.04 -33.78
CA GLN A 225 14.80 3.94 -34.04
C GLN A 225 14.09 3.51 -32.75
N SER A 226 14.81 3.44 -31.63
CA SER A 226 14.21 3.09 -30.34
C SER A 226 13.24 4.17 -29.86
N GLU A 227 13.54 5.46 -30.04
CA GLU A 227 12.65 6.57 -29.70
C GLU A 227 11.42 6.60 -30.60
N ILE A 228 11.59 6.40 -31.93
CA ILE A 228 10.46 6.29 -32.86
C ILE A 228 9.54 5.14 -32.45
N VAL A 229 10.09 3.97 -32.14
CA VAL A 229 9.31 2.83 -31.65
C VAL A 229 8.61 3.17 -30.34
N ARG A 230 9.29 3.86 -29.43
CA ARG A 230 8.73 4.32 -28.15
C ARG A 230 7.60 5.33 -28.33
N GLU A 231 7.73 6.30 -29.24
CA GLU A 231 6.66 7.24 -29.58
C GLU A 231 5.46 6.56 -30.23
N TYR A 232 5.70 5.63 -31.16
CA TYR A 232 4.61 4.82 -31.75
C TYR A 232 3.92 3.90 -30.72
N GLN A 233 4.61 3.52 -29.65
CA GLN A 233 4.06 2.74 -28.55
C GLN A 233 3.39 3.60 -27.47
N GLN A 234 3.60 4.92 -27.47
CA GLN A 234 2.91 5.82 -26.56
C GLN A 234 1.41 5.78 -26.85
N ASP A 235 0.64 5.50 -25.81
CA ASP A 235 -0.81 5.60 -25.91
C ASP A 235 -1.24 7.07 -25.96
N LEU A 236 -1.44 7.59 -27.18
CA LEU A 236 -1.88 8.97 -27.42
C LEU A 236 -3.14 9.34 -26.60
N ARG A 237 -3.97 8.36 -26.24
CA ARG A 237 -5.20 8.56 -25.46
C ARG A 237 -4.87 9.01 -24.04
N VAL A 238 -3.79 8.49 -23.47
CA VAL A 238 -3.30 8.89 -22.14
C VAL A 238 -2.78 10.34 -22.19
N ASN A 239 -2.08 10.70 -23.27
CA ASN A 239 -1.59 12.07 -23.46
C ASN A 239 -2.74 13.06 -23.66
N ILE A 240 -3.73 12.71 -24.48
CA ILE A 240 -4.94 13.53 -24.70
C ILE A 240 -5.65 13.83 -23.38
N SER A 241 -5.83 12.84 -22.51
CA SER A 241 -6.47 13.05 -21.21
C SER A 241 -5.70 14.04 -20.32
N GLY A 242 -4.35 13.99 -20.36
CA GLY A 242 -3.52 14.95 -19.65
C GLY A 242 -3.67 16.37 -20.20
N VAL A 243 -3.61 16.52 -21.53
CA VAL A 243 -3.78 17.82 -22.20
C VAL A 243 -5.15 18.44 -21.93
N LEU A 244 -6.22 17.64 -21.94
CA LEU A 244 -7.57 18.14 -21.61
C LEU A 244 -7.64 18.66 -20.17
N LEU A 245 -7.04 17.97 -19.21
CA LEU A 245 -7.01 18.44 -17.83
C LEU A 245 -6.14 19.68 -17.65
N ASP A 246 -5.01 19.76 -18.34
CA ASP A 246 -4.15 20.96 -18.33
C ASP A 246 -4.86 22.17 -18.95
N ILE A 247 -5.61 21.98 -20.06
CA ILE A 247 -6.46 23.01 -20.64
C ILE A 247 -7.54 23.42 -19.62
N PHE A 248 -8.20 22.47 -18.99
CA PHE A 248 -9.24 22.74 -17.98
C PHE A 248 -8.69 23.57 -16.81
N GLU A 249 -7.52 23.24 -16.30
CA GLU A 249 -6.89 24.00 -15.20
C GLU A 249 -6.45 25.40 -15.62
N SER A 250 -5.92 25.54 -16.84
CA SER A 250 -5.38 26.81 -17.33
C SER A 250 -6.42 27.80 -17.83
N GLN A 251 -7.62 27.34 -18.19
CA GLN A 251 -8.66 28.20 -18.75
C GLN A 251 -9.34 29.06 -17.69
N ALA A 252 -9.58 30.35 -18.07
CA ALA A 252 -10.35 31.27 -17.24
C ALA A 252 -11.84 31.34 -17.64
N LYS A 253 -12.21 30.80 -18.83
CA LYS A 253 -13.58 30.88 -19.37
C LYS A 253 -14.37 29.64 -18.99
N ASP A 254 -15.53 29.85 -18.37
CA ASP A 254 -16.38 28.75 -17.88
C ASP A 254 -17.02 27.94 -19.02
N ASP A 255 -17.32 28.55 -20.16
CA ASP A 255 -17.83 27.85 -21.33
C ASP A 255 -16.83 26.82 -21.89
N VAL A 256 -15.56 27.20 -22.02
CA VAL A 256 -14.50 26.29 -22.47
C VAL A 256 -14.26 25.18 -21.45
N ARG A 257 -14.24 25.50 -20.15
CA ARG A 257 -14.15 24.48 -19.09
C ARG A 257 -15.28 23.47 -19.16
N THR A 258 -16.49 23.93 -19.47
CA THR A 258 -17.67 23.05 -19.61
C THR A 258 -17.50 22.10 -20.79
N GLU A 259 -17.05 22.60 -21.95
CA GLU A 259 -16.78 21.79 -23.13
C GLU A 259 -15.70 20.72 -22.86
N VAL A 260 -14.61 21.11 -22.20
CA VAL A 260 -13.55 20.16 -21.82
C VAL A 260 -14.07 19.09 -20.85
N LEU A 261 -14.98 19.43 -19.93
CA LEU A 261 -15.62 18.43 -19.07
C LEU A 261 -16.47 17.44 -19.85
N ASP A 262 -17.24 17.90 -20.85
CA ASP A 262 -18.03 17.04 -21.74
C ASP A 262 -17.11 16.08 -22.52
N ASP A 263 -15.98 16.58 -23.00
CA ASP A 263 -14.97 15.78 -23.70
C ASP A 263 -14.31 14.74 -22.77
N LEU A 264 -13.97 15.13 -21.53
CA LEU A 264 -13.41 14.20 -20.53
C LEU A 264 -14.40 13.09 -20.15
N GLU A 265 -15.68 13.42 -19.97
CA GLU A 265 -16.73 12.45 -19.70
C GLU A 265 -16.90 11.46 -20.87
N THR A 266 -16.87 11.97 -22.10
CA THR A 266 -16.98 11.17 -23.33
C THR A 266 -15.76 10.28 -23.50
N LEU A 267 -14.56 10.84 -23.31
CA LEU A 267 -13.30 10.11 -23.38
C LEU A 267 -13.23 8.99 -22.34
N MET A 268 -13.66 9.24 -21.11
CA MET A 268 -13.70 8.23 -20.06
C MET A 268 -14.57 7.03 -20.44
N VAL A 269 -15.77 7.28 -20.99
CA VAL A 269 -16.66 6.21 -21.46
C VAL A 269 -16.03 5.41 -22.60
N TYR A 270 -15.41 6.12 -23.56
CA TYR A 270 -14.70 5.49 -24.67
C TYR A 270 -13.55 4.62 -24.19
N LEU A 271 -12.69 5.13 -23.30
CA LEU A 271 -11.55 4.39 -22.74
C LEU A 271 -12.01 3.16 -21.95
N LEU A 272 -13.08 3.28 -21.17
CA LEU A 272 -13.65 2.17 -20.43
C LEU A 272 -14.16 1.07 -21.36
N SER A 273 -14.88 1.44 -22.42
CA SER A 273 -15.41 0.50 -23.42
C SER A 273 -14.31 -0.15 -24.27
N ALA A 274 -13.21 0.56 -24.50
CA ALA A 274 -12.05 0.09 -25.25
C ALA A 274 -11.04 -0.73 -24.41
N GLY A 275 -11.30 -0.90 -23.11
CA GLY A 275 -10.42 -1.65 -22.20
C GLY A 275 -9.14 -0.92 -21.79
N HIS A 276 -9.09 0.41 -21.94
CA HIS A 276 -7.93 1.23 -21.56
C HIS A 276 -8.04 1.69 -20.10
N PHE A 277 -7.96 0.76 -19.16
CA PHE A 277 -8.25 0.97 -17.74
C PHE A 277 -7.28 1.94 -17.05
N ARG A 278 -5.99 1.93 -17.40
CA ARG A 278 -5.00 2.91 -16.91
C ARG A 278 -5.38 4.34 -17.28
N GLY A 279 -5.88 4.55 -18.50
CA GLY A 279 -6.35 5.85 -18.95
C GLY A 279 -7.52 6.37 -18.10
N VAL A 280 -8.50 5.50 -17.82
CA VAL A 280 -9.64 5.82 -16.94
C VAL A 280 -9.19 6.15 -15.53
N ALA A 281 -8.32 5.30 -14.95
CA ALA A 281 -7.77 5.51 -13.61
C ALA A 281 -7.04 6.86 -13.51
N ARG A 282 -6.26 7.21 -14.53
CA ARG A 282 -5.54 8.48 -14.60
C ARG A 282 -6.49 9.67 -14.66
N ILE A 283 -7.52 9.63 -15.54
CA ILE A 283 -8.51 10.71 -15.62
C ILE A 283 -9.15 10.95 -14.26
N ILE A 284 -9.62 9.91 -13.58
CA ILE A 284 -10.30 10.05 -12.29
C ILE A 284 -9.34 10.57 -11.21
N ARG A 285 -8.09 10.08 -11.18
CA ARG A 285 -7.07 10.51 -10.22
C ARG A 285 -6.72 11.98 -10.41
N GLU A 286 -6.38 12.38 -11.63
CA GLU A 286 -6.04 13.76 -11.94
C GLU A 286 -7.22 14.69 -11.72
N SER A 287 -8.44 14.31 -12.12
CA SER A 287 -9.66 15.08 -11.84
C SER A 287 -9.84 15.32 -10.33
N SER A 288 -9.57 14.33 -9.51
CA SER A 288 -9.63 14.47 -8.04
C SER A 288 -8.56 15.42 -7.50
N LEU A 289 -7.37 15.41 -8.11
CA LEU A 289 -6.28 16.34 -7.76
C LEU A 289 -6.59 17.76 -8.22
N THR A 290 -7.18 17.93 -9.43
CA THR A 290 -7.61 19.23 -9.95
C THR A 290 -8.62 19.90 -9.03
N VAL A 291 -9.59 19.15 -8.51
CA VAL A 291 -10.57 19.67 -7.52
C VAL A 291 -9.88 20.22 -6.27
N GLN A 292 -8.75 19.63 -5.86
CA GLN A 292 -7.98 20.08 -4.70
C GLN A 292 -7.06 21.28 -4.99
N ARG A 293 -6.49 21.33 -6.21
CA ARG A 293 -5.49 22.33 -6.61
C ARG A 293 -6.11 23.65 -7.09
N ALA A 294 -7.31 23.61 -7.66
CA ALA A 294 -7.96 24.74 -8.31
C ALA A 294 -9.11 25.30 -7.45
N PRO A 295 -8.83 26.25 -6.55
CA PRO A 295 -9.86 26.86 -5.69
C PRO A 295 -10.84 27.74 -6.46
N GLU A 296 -10.50 28.18 -7.66
CA GLU A 296 -11.31 29.03 -8.55
C GLU A 296 -12.42 28.29 -9.29
N LEU A 297 -12.45 26.95 -9.21
CA LEU A 297 -13.50 26.16 -9.84
C LEU A 297 -14.87 26.45 -9.23
N THR A 298 -15.90 26.53 -10.06
CA THR A 298 -17.28 26.62 -9.60
C THR A 298 -17.71 25.34 -8.88
N SER A 299 -18.77 25.44 -8.06
CA SER A 299 -19.30 24.25 -7.36
C SER A 299 -19.75 23.18 -8.35
N GLU A 300 -20.33 23.59 -9.50
CA GLU A 300 -20.78 22.69 -10.57
C GLU A 300 -19.61 21.96 -11.23
N GLN A 301 -18.53 22.67 -11.56
CA GLN A 301 -17.34 22.08 -12.15
C GLN A 301 -16.68 21.06 -11.21
N ARG A 302 -16.59 21.36 -9.92
CA ARG A 302 -16.07 20.42 -8.90
C ARG A 302 -16.95 19.18 -8.77
N GLU A 303 -18.27 19.37 -8.77
CA GLU A 303 -19.23 18.28 -8.71
C GLU A 303 -19.09 17.38 -9.93
N ARG A 304 -19.00 17.92 -11.13
CA ARG A 304 -18.82 17.15 -12.38
C ARG A 304 -17.51 16.36 -12.38
N LEU A 305 -16.37 16.97 -12.00
CA LEU A 305 -15.10 16.24 -11.88
C LEU A 305 -15.17 15.10 -10.85
N SER A 306 -15.83 15.36 -9.72
CA SER A 306 -16.02 14.32 -8.69
C SER A 306 -16.94 13.20 -9.17
N HIS A 307 -17.92 13.55 -10.01
CA HIS A 307 -18.89 12.62 -10.59
C HIS A 307 -18.27 11.57 -11.50
N LEU A 308 -17.08 11.80 -12.06
CA LEU A 308 -16.36 10.80 -12.87
C LEU A 308 -16.05 9.52 -12.04
N ALA A 309 -15.57 9.70 -10.81
CA ALA A 309 -15.33 8.57 -9.91
C ALA A 309 -16.64 7.91 -9.43
N ASP A 310 -17.68 8.72 -9.19
CA ASP A 310 -18.99 8.20 -8.79
C ASP A 310 -19.64 7.39 -9.92
N ARG A 311 -19.45 7.80 -11.17
CA ARG A 311 -19.93 7.09 -12.36
C ARG A 311 -19.27 5.72 -12.51
N LEU A 312 -17.95 5.61 -12.30
CA LEU A 312 -17.26 4.32 -12.27
C LEU A 312 -17.80 3.43 -11.14
N SER A 313 -18.16 4.04 -10.02
CA SER A 313 -18.64 3.35 -8.81
C SER A 313 -20.15 3.05 -8.83
N SER A 314 -20.87 3.50 -9.88
CA SER A 314 -22.30 3.22 -10.00
C SER A 314 -22.56 1.73 -10.23
N PRO A 315 -23.66 1.18 -9.66
CA PRO A 315 -23.94 -0.26 -9.77
C PRO A 315 -24.04 -0.76 -11.22
N GLU A 316 -24.59 0.05 -12.12
CA GLU A 316 -24.80 -0.31 -13.52
C GLU A 316 -23.47 -0.42 -14.27
N VAL A 317 -22.64 0.64 -14.19
CA VAL A 317 -21.33 0.70 -14.89
C VAL A 317 -20.38 -0.34 -14.32
N LEU A 318 -20.30 -0.43 -13.00
CA LEU A 318 -19.39 -1.37 -12.33
C LEU A 318 -19.79 -2.82 -12.56
N SER A 319 -21.08 -3.15 -12.54
CA SER A 319 -21.54 -4.52 -12.85
C SER A 319 -21.23 -4.91 -14.29
N GLN A 320 -21.47 -4.01 -15.24
CA GLN A 320 -21.16 -4.26 -16.64
C GLN A 320 -19.65 -4.42 -16.86
N LEU A 321 -18.83 -3.59 -16.21
CA LEU A 321 -17.39 -3.69 -16.26
C LEU A 321 -16.91 -5.04 -15.72
N ILE A 322 -17.32 -5.42 -14.50
CA ILE A 322 -16.92 -6.69 -13.88
C ILE A 322 -17.35 -7.88 -14.74
N GLN A 323 -18.56 -7.85 -15.27
CA GLN A 323 -19.06 -8.90 -16.17
C GLN A 323 -18.22 -9.02 -17.44
N THR A 324 -17.81 -7.88 -18.03
CA THR A 324 -16.96 -7.88 -19.24
C THR A 324 -15.57 -8.41 -18.92
N LEU A 325 -15.00 -8.06 -17.76
CA LEU A 325 -13.70 -8.56 -17.31
C LEU A 325 -13.73 -10.07 -17.06
N ASP A 326 -14.78 -10.57 -16.41
CA ASP A 326 -14.94 -12.00 -16.11
C ASP A 326 -15.16 -12.85 -17.36
N ALA A 327 -15.71 -12.27 -18.44
CA ALA A 327 -15.94 -12.94 -19.72
C ALA A 327 -14.79 -12.76 -20.72
N SER A 328 -13.76 -11.97 -20.39
CA SER A 328 -12.68 -11.64 -21.32
C SER A 328 -11.74 -12.82 -21.57
N ALA A 329 -11.49 -13.15 -22.84
CA ALA A 329 -10.52 -14.17 -23.22
C ALA A 329 -9.06 -13.75 -22.95
N ILE A 330 -8.79 -12.44 -22.91
CA ILE A 330 -7.48 -11.85 -22.59
C ILE A 330 -7.73 -10.84 -21.46
N PRO A 331 -7.59 -11.25 -20.19
CA PRO A 331 -7.79 -10.35 -19.09
C PRO A 331 -6.71 -9.25 -19.08
N PRO A 332 -7.05 -8.04 -18.64
CA PRO A 332 -6.08 -6.97 -18.41
C PRO A 332 -5.02 -7.39 -17.39
N THR A 333 -3.90 -6.69 -17.39
CA THR A 333 -2.86 -6.95 -16.40
C THR A 333 -3.38 -6.60 -14.98
N ARG A 334 -2.81 -7.28 -13.99
CA ARG A 334 -3.17 -7.04 -12.59
C ARG A 334 -3.00 -5.58 -12.20
N ASP A 335 -1.90 -4.95 -12.60
CA ASP A 335 -1.58 -3.57 -12.28
C ASP A 335 -2.62 -2.59 -12.86
N GLU A 336 -3.11 -2.86 -14.08
CA GLU A 336 -4.16 -2.04 -14.71
C GLU A 336 -5.49 -2.10 -13.96
N LEU A 337 -5.83 -3.29 -13.47
CA LEU A 337 -7.04 -3.49 -12.68
C LEU A 337 -6.90 -2.88 -11.27
N GLU A 338 -5.73 -3.00 -10.65
CA GLU A 338 -5.45 -2.38 -9.36
C GLU A 338 -5.56 -0.85 -9.47
N ASP A 339 -4.91 -0.24 -10.46
CA ASP A 339 -5.00 1.20 -10.74
C ASP A 339 -6.45 1.68 -10.90
N LEU A 340 -7.28 0.92 -11.65
CA LEU A 340 -8.67 1.25 -11.89
C LEU A 340 -9.53 1.13 -10.63
N PHE A 341 -9.44 -0.02 -9.96
CA PHE A 341 -10.28 -0.30 -8.80
C PHE A 341 -9.86 0.53 -7.57
N ASP A 342 -8.64 1.08 -7.56
CA ASP A 342 -8.23 2.05 -6.56
C ASP A 342 -9.01 3.37 -6.63
N GLN A 343 -9.61 3.67 -7.78
CA GLN A 343 -10.46 4.86 -7.96
C GLN A 343 -11.89 4.67 -7.47
N LEU A 344 -12.28 3.44 -7.06
CA LEU A 344 -13.63 3.16 -6.59
C LEU A 344 -13.97 3.93 -5.32
N ARG A 345 -15.19 4.46 -5.30
CA ARG A 345 -15.79 5.14 -4.16
C ARG A 345 -16.52 4.16 -3.23
N PRO A 346 -16.85 4.56 -1.99
CA PRO A 346 -17.56 3.70 -1.03
C PRO A 346 -18.87 3.12 -1.56
N ALA A 347 -19.57 3.83 -2.42
CA ALA A 347 -20.82 3.38 -3.05
C ALA A 347 -20.65 2.09 -3.86
N ALA A 348 -19.44 1.80 -4.35
CA ALA A 348 -19.12 0.58 -5.09
C ALA A 348 -19.19 -0.69 -4.24
N LEU A 349 -19.04 -0.59 -2.91
CA LEU A 349 -18.93 -1.74 -2.01
C LEU A 349 -20.04 -2.76 -2.17
N ALA A 350 -21.29 -2.31 -2.29
CA ALA A 350 -22.43 -3.21 -2.45
C ALA A 350 -22.31 -4.05 -3.71
N THR A 351 -21.97 -3.40 -4.84
CA THR A 351 -21.80 -4.06 -6.15
C THR A 351 -20.59 -5.01 -6.12
N VAL A 352 -19.47 -4.56 -5.56
CA VAL A 352 -18.27 -5.40 -5.42
C VAL A 352 -18.59 -6.66 -4.61
N PHE A 353 -19.26 -6.54 -3.47
CA PHE A 353 -19.63 -7.68 -2.63
C PHE A 353 -20.58 -8.65 -3.35
N GLN A 354 -21.52 -8.12 -4.15
CA GLN A 354 -22.44 -8.93 -4.92
C GLN A 354 -21.74 -9.79 -5.99
N TRP A 355 -20.63 -9.28 -6.55
CA TRP A 355 -19.91 -9.95 -7.63
C TRP A 355 -18.82 -10.91 -7.15
N LEU A 356 -18.22 -10.70 -5.98
CA LEU A 356 -17.09 -11.52 -5.50
C LEU A 356 -17.35 -13.03 -5.48
N GLY A 357 -18.58 -13.42 -5.14
CA GLY A 357 -18.99 -14.84 -5.12
C GLY A 357 -19.36 -15.42 -6.49
N LYS A 358 -19.47 -14.56 -7.53
CA LYS A 358 -19.95 -14.96 -8.87
C LYS A 358 -18.86 -15.00 -9.91
N LEU A 359 -17.70 -14.41 -9.62
CA LEU A 359 -16.56 -14.35 -10.54
C LEU A 359 -15.99 -15.73 -10.85
N HIS A 360 -15.64 -15.94 -12.11
CA HIS A 360 -14.97 -17.13 -12.61
C HIS A 360 -13.48 -16.90 -12.76
N ASP A 361 -13.07 -15.72 -13.21
CA ASP A 361 -11.66 -15.35 -13.35
C ASP A 361 -11.00 -15.09 -12.00
N ASP A 362 -9.95 -15.86 -11.68
CA ASP A 362 -9.23 -15.77 -10.41
C ASP A 362 -8.40 -14.47 -10.30
N GLY A 363 -7.87 -13.96 -11.41
CA GLY A 363 -7.09 -12.73 -11.45
C GLY A 363 -7.96 -11.52 -11.09
N VAL A 364 -9.11 -11.39 -11.75
CA VAL A 364 -10.10 -10.33 -11.46
C VAL A 364 -10.61 -10.45 -10.02
N ARG A 365 -10.87 -11.68 -9.55
CA ARG A 365 -11.32 -11.93 -8.16
C ARG A 365 -10.32 -11.45 -7.13
N VAL A 366 -9.03 -11.72 -7.32
CA VAL A 366 -7.97 -11.30 -6.39
C VAL A 366 -7.90 -9.78 -6.27
N VAL A 367 -7.91 -9.07 -7.41
CA VAL A 367 -7.82 -7.61 -7.41
C VAL A 367 -9.09 -6.98 -6.82
N LEU A 368 -10.27 -7.50 -7.20
CA LEU A 368 -11.53 -7.02 -6.67
C LEU A 368 -11.66 -7.28 -5.15
N THR A 369 -11.10 -8.39 -4.65
CA THR A 369 -11.01 -8.69 -3.22
C THR A 369 -10.15 -7.65 -2.50
N SER A 370 -8.99 -7.29 -3.06
CA SER A 370 -8.11 -6.27 -2.49
C SER A 370 -8.80 -4.90 -2.44
N ALA A 371 -9.49 -4.51 -3.51
CA ALA A 371 -10.27 -3.27 -3.54
C ALA A 371 -11.40 -3.28 -2.50
N ALA A 372 -12.10 -4.42 -2.35
CA ALA A 372 -13.15 -4.59 -1.35
C ALA A 372 -12.60 -4.43 0.08
N ASP A 373 -11.45 -5.03 0.38
CA ASP A 373 -10.82 -4.97 1.70
C ASP A 373 -10.39 -3.53 2.02
N ARG A 374 -9.78 -2.83 1.06
CA ARG A 374 -9.39 -1.43 1.19
C ARG A 374 -10.59 -0.51 1.43
N LEU A 375 -11.63 -0.64 0.59
CA LEU A 375 -12.85 0.17 0.72
C LEU A 375 -13.58 -0.10 2.05
N ALA A 376 -13.66 -1.37 2.48
CA ALA A 376 -14.28 -1.74 3.74
C ALA A 376 -13.51 -1.19 4.95
N ALA A 377 -12.18 -1.24 4.92
CA ALA A 377 -11.33 -0.72 6.00
C ALA A 377 -11.45 0.80 6.16
N THR A 378 -11.52 1.53 5.05
CA THR A 378 -11.59 3.00 5.05
C THR A 378 -12.99 3.55 5.24
N ASN A 379 -14.05 2.76 4.96
CA ASN A 379 -15.45 3.22 4.96
C ASN A 379 -16.34 2.38 5.89
N THR A 380 -15.99 2.38 7.16
CA THR A 380 -16.67 1.58 8.20
C THR A 380 -18.19 1.85 8.28
N THR A 381 -18.62 3.08 8.03
CA THR A 381 -20.06 3.44 8.05
C THR A 381 -20.82 2.69 6.97
N GLU A 382 -20.31 2.68 5.75
CA GLU A 382 -20.91 1.96 4.63
C GLU A 382 -20.86 0.44 4.86
N LEU A 383 -19.74 -0.08 5.34
CA LEU A 383 -19.62 -1.49 5.73
C LEU A 383 -20.71 -1.90 6.73
N ILE A 384 -20.93 -1.08 7.79
CA ILE A 384 -21.98 -1.33 8.80
C ILE A 384 -23.39 -1.33 8.16
N ARG A 385 -23.64 -0.42 7.23
CA ARG A 385 -24.91 -0.38 6.49
C ARG A 385 -25.14 -1.67 5.71
N LEU A 386 -24.09 -2.17 5.03
CA LEU A 386 -24.15 -3.39 4.21
C LEU A 386 -24.27 -4.68 5.02
N ILE A 387 -23.85 -4.71 6.28
CA ILE A 387 -24.12 -5.83 7.20
C ILE A 387 -25.64 -6.12 7.28
N HIS A 388 -26.46 -5.09 7.19
CA HIS A 388 -27.93 -5.20 7.25
C HIS A 388 -28.59 -5.22 5.86
N SER A 389 -27.83 -5.44 4.78
CA SER A 389 -28.38 -5.55 3.43
C SER A 389 -29.41 -6.68 3.34
N THR A 390 -30.44 -6.46 2.53
CA THR A 390 -31.41 -7.51 2.16
C THR A 390 -30.84 -8.51 1.17
N ASP A 391 -29.82 -8.11 0.40
CA ASP A 391 -29.06 -9.01 -0.46
C ASP A 391 -28.15 -9.88 0.42
N ARG A 392 -28.34 -11.19 0.29
CA ARG A 392 -27.64 -12.18 1.11
C ARG A 392 -26.14 -12.15 0.88
N ASP A 393 -25.70 -12.12 -0.38
CA ASP A 393 -24.29 -12.17 -0.75
C ASP A 393 -23.56 -10.91 -0.24
N VAL A 394 -24.19 -9.73 -0.43
CA VAL A 394 -23.67 -8.46 0.09
C VAL A 394 -23.54 -8.47 1.61
N SER A 395 -24.58 -8.96 2.32
CA SER A 395 -24.55 -9.02 3.78
C SER A 395 -23.47 -9.97 4.29
N PHE A 396 -23.34 -11.15 3.67
CA PHE A 396 -22.33 -12.15 4.06
C PHE A 396 -20.91 -11.61 3.86
N GLU A 397 -20.64 -10.97 2.74
CA GLU A 397 -19.34 -10.35 2.48
C GLU A 397 -19.05 -9.20 3.46
N ALA A 398 -20.05 -8.36 3.74
CA ALA A 398 -19.90 -7.28 4.72
C ALA A 398 -19.57 -7.81 6.13
N ILE A 399 -20.25 -8.87 6.57
CA ILE A 399 -19.99 -9.51 7.87
C ILE A 399 -18.57 -10.08 7.90
N ARG A 400 -18.15 -10.81 6.86
CA ARG A 400 -16.81 -11.41 6.76
C ARG A 400 -15.72 -10.35 6.85
N ARG A 401 -15.86 -9.24 6.09
CA ARG A 401 -14.88 -8.16 6.09
C ARG A 401 -14.86 -7.36 7.40
N ALA A 402 -16.00 -7.22 8.05
CA ALA A 402 -16.04 -6.62 9.38
C ALA A 402 -15.22 -7.43 10.40
N GLY A 403 -15.21 -8.76 10.29
CA GLY A 403 -14.38 -9.65 11.10
C GLY A 403 -12.89 -9.50 10.74
N SER A 404 -12.53 -9.73 9.47
CA SER A 404 -11.14 -9.73 9.00
C SER A 404 -10.45 -8.37 9.22
N ALA A 405 -11.17 -7.26 9.02
CA ALA A 405 -10.68 -5.90 9.30
C ALA A 405 -10.68 -5.57 10.81
N LYS A 406 -11.16 -6.47 11.66
CA LYS A 406 -11.34 -6.25 13.11
C LYS A 406 -12.07 -4.94 13.43
N ALA A 407 -13.13 -4.65 12.68
CA ALA A 407 -13.86 -3.39 12.72
C ALA A 407 -14.66 -3.27 14.03
N GLN A 408 -14.11 -2.62 15.05
CA GLN A 408 -14.74 -2.48 16.35
C GLN A 408 -16.09 -1.75 16.29
N ALA A 409 -16.21 -0.78 15.38
CA ALA A 409 -17.47 -0.06 15.19
C ALA A 409 -18.62 -0.97 14.68
N ALA A 410 -18.30 -2.10 14.03
CA ALA A 410 -19.29 -3.06 13.55
C ALA A 410 -19.84 -3.99 14.64
N VAL A 411 -19.26 -4.04 15.83
CA VAL A 411 -19.65 -4.97 16.90
C VAL A 411 -21.13 -4.89 17.24
N ALA A 412 -21.69 -3.68 17.35
CA ALA A 412 -23.11 -3.50 17.65
C ALA A 412 -24.03 -4.00 16.51
N ALA A 413 -23.61 -3.82 15.24
CA ALA A 413 -24.34 -4.30 14.08
C ALA A 413 -24.29 -5.83 14.01
N LEU A 414 -23.11 -6.44 14.18
CA LEU A 414 -22.93 -7.88 14.22
C LEU A 414 -23.69 -8.52 15.38
N GLY A 415 -23.72 -7.86 16.54
CA GLY A 415 -24.51 -8.30 17.69
C GLY A 415 -26.01 -8.38 17.39
N ARG A 416 -26.55 -7.50 16.55
CA ARG A 416 -27.95 -7.60 16.07
C ARG A 416 -28.16 -8.76 15.11
N VAL A 417 -27.17 -9.04 14.25
CA VAL A 417 -27.23 -10.19 13.32
C VAL A 417 -27.28 -11.53 14.06
N LEU A 418 -26.75 -11.63 15.28
CA LEU A 418 -26.88 -12.84 16.11
C LEU A 418 -28.36 -13.21 16.45
N SER A 419 -29.31 -12.32 16.18
CA SER A 419 -30.75 -12.59 16.33
C SER A 419 -31.46 -12.76 14.98
N ASP A 420 -30.72 -12.93 13.88
CA ASP A 420 -31.31 -13.16 12.56
C ASP A 420 -31.99 -14.53 12.46
N GLN A 421 -32.92 -14.68 11.50
CA GLN A 421 -33.59 -15.94 11.27
C GLN A 421 -32.69 -16.99 10.61
N ASP A 422 -31.75 -16.54 9.72
CA ASP A 422 -30.81 -17.42 9.01
C ASP A 422 -29.66 -17.88 9.95
N PRO A 423 -29.58 -19.19 10.31
CA PRO A 423 -28.52 -19.69 11.16
C PRO A 423 -27.11 -19.49 10.55
N ALA A 424 -26.98 -19.56 9.21
CA ALA A 424 -25.69 -19.34 8.55
C ALA A 424 -25.22 -17.91 8.73
N ARG A 425 -26.13 -16.94 8.70
CA ARG A 425 -25.84 -15.52 8.94
C ARG A 425 -25.45 -15.28 10.40
N ARG A 426 -26.13 -15.93 11.35
CA ARG A 426 -25.77 -15.86 12.78
C ARG A 426 -24.39 -16.45 13.04
N LEU A 427 -24.09 -17.61 12.43
CA LEU A 427 -22.79 -18.26 12.57
C LEU A 427 -21.66 -17.37 12.02
N LEU A 428 -21.86 -16.78 10.85
CA LEU A 428 -20.88 -15.86 10.24
C LEU A 428 -20.65 -14.63 11.11
N ALA A 429 -21.72 -14.05 11.69
CA ALA A 429 -21.60 -12.95 12.63
C ALA A 429 -20.85 -13.35 13.91
N ALA A 430 -21.07 -14.56 14.43
CA ALA A 430 -20.33 -15.09 15.56
C ALA A 430 -18.83 -15.26 15.24
N GLN A 431 -18.51 -15.74 14.03
CA GLN A 431 -17.12 -15.83 13.53
C GLN A 431 -16.47 -14.45 13.44
N ALA A 432 -17.14 -13.47 12.82
CA ALA A 432 -16.64 -12.11 12.73
C ALA A 432 -16.39 -11.46 14.10
N LEU A 433 -17.30 -11.63 15.05
CA LEU A 433 -17.11 -11.16 16.44
C LEU A 433 -15.93 -11.85 17.13
N THR A 434 -15.69 -13.13 16.82
CA THR A 434 -14.52 -13.89 17.32
C THR A 434 -13.21 -13.32 16.79
N GLU A 435 -13.16 -12.95 15.52
CA GLU A 435 -11.99 -12.32 14.86
C GLU A 435 -11.71 -10.93 15.43
N ILE A 436 -12.76 -10.13 15.65
CA ILE A 436 -12.65 -8.82 16.30
C ILE A 436 -12.09 -8.97 17.73
N GLY A 437 -12.58 -9.93 18.51
CA GLY A 437 -12.03 -10.34 19.79
C GLY A 437 -12.02 -9.25 20.88
N SER A 438 -12.68 -8.12 20.69
CA SER A 438 -12.79 -7.06 21.71
C SER A 438 -13.72 -7.49 22.85
N ALA A 439 -13.59 -6.83 24.01
CA ALA A 439 -14.47 -7.12 25.17
C ALA A 439 -15.96 -6.98 24.81
N GLY A 440 -16.31 -5.97 24.01
CA GLY A 440 -17.68 -5.78 23.52
C GLY A 440 -18.14 -6.89 22.57
N ALA A 441 -17.23 -7.40 21.72
CA ALA A 441 -17.52 -8.52 20.82
C ALA A 441 -17.76 -9.82 21.62
N LEU A 442 -16.91 -10.11 22.60
CA LEU A 442 -17.09 -11.28 23.48
C LEU A 442 -18.39 -11.19 24.30
N GLN A 443 -18.74 -10.00 24.79
CA GLN A 443 -20.00 -9.78 25.49
C GLN A 443 -21.22 -9.99 24.57
N ALA A 444 -21.13 -9.59 23.29
CA ALA A 444 -22.20 -9.85 22.33
C ALA A 444 -22.39 -11.35 22.08
N LEU A 445 -21.29 -12.13 22.05
CA LEU A 445 -21.30 -13.56 21.84
C LEU A 445 -21.94 -14.34 23.00
N GLU A 446 -21.91 -13.84 24.24
CA GLU A 446 -22.44 -14.58 25.41
C GLU A 446 -23.87 -15.08 25.22
N ARG A 447 -24.74 -14.26 24.59
CA ARG A 447 -26.15 -14.66 24.37
C ARG A 447 -26.29 -15.79 23.37
N ALA A 448 -25.37 -15.91 22.44
CA ALA A 448 -25.38 -16.93 21.42
C ALA A 448 -24.92 -18.31 21.92
N LEU A 449 -24.51 -18.43 23.19
CA LEU A 449 -24.40 -19.73 23.87
C LEU A 449 -25.74 -20.44 23.99
N GLU A 450 -26.86 -19.71 23.90
CA GLU A 450 -28.24 -20.22 23.98
C GLU A 450 -28.92 -20.21 22.59
N ASP A 451 -28.15 -20.07 21.51
CA ASP A 451 -28.68 -20.03 20.14
C ASP A 451 -29.49 -21.32 19.82
N SER A 452 -30.49 -21.19 18.96
CA SER A 452 -31.25 -22.35 18.49
C SER A 452 -30.42 -23.29 17.61
N ASP A 453 -29.45 -22.74 16.87
CA ASP A 453 -28.55 -23.51 16.01
C ASP A 453 -27.36 -24.07 16.80
N ARG A 454 -27.08 -25.35 16.57
CA ARG A 454 -26.00 -26.09 17.21
C ARG A 454 -24.60 -25.55 16.89
N ASP A 455 -24.36 -25.23 15.62
CA ASP A 455 -23.01 -24.83 15.17
C ASP A 455 -22.66 -23.45 15.69
N VAL A 456 -23.65 -22.56 15.82
CA VAL A 456 -23.49 -21.27 16.49
C VAL A 456 -23.09 -21.47 17.95
N ARG A 457 -23.85 -22.34 18.70
CA ARG A 457 -23.53 -22.60 20.11
C ARG A 457 -22.13 -23.17 20.28
N ILE A 458 -21.75 -24.16 19.48
CA ILE A 458 -20.42 -24.78 19.53
C ILE A 458 -19.31 -23.75 19.23
N HIS A 459 -19.50 -22.96 18.19
CA HIS A 459 -18.52 -21.92 17.83
C HIS A 459 -18.31 -20.93 18.97
N VAL A 460 -19.39 -20.44 19.54
CA VAL A 460 -19.33 -19.45 20.63
C VAL A 460 -18.71 -20.06 21.89
N ALA A 461 -19.12 -21.29 22.28
CA ALA A 461 -18.53 -21.95 23.44
C ALA A 461 -17.01 -22.15 23.30
N ARG A 462 -16.52 -22.53 22.13
CA ARG A 462 -15.09 -22.61 21.84
C ARG A 462 -14.40 -21.23 21.93
N THR A 463 -15.05 -20.20 21.41
CA THR A 463 -14.52 -18.84 21.42
C THR A 463 -14.36 -18.29 22.82
N VAL A 464 -15.43 -18.37 23.66
CA VAL A 464 -15.36 -17.87 25.05
C VAL A 464 -14.35 -18.65 25.88
N THR A 465 -14.14 -19.94 25.56
CA THR A 465 -13.11 -20.77 26.20
C THR A 465 -11.70 -20.34 25.82
N SER A 466 -11.43 -20.25 24.53
CA SER A 466 -10.08 -19.88 24.00
C SER A 466 -9.66 -18.46 24.38
N ARG A 467 -10.62 -17.58 24.63
CA ARG A 467 -10.41 -16.20 25.05
C ARG A 467 -10.50 -16.00 26.58
N GLU A 468 -10.70 -17.09 27.34
CA GLU A 468 -10.86 -17.07 28.81
C GLU A 468 -11.91 -16.05 29.29
N HIS A 469 -13.00 -15.91 28.54
CA HIS A 469 -14.02 -14.90 28.79
C HIS A 469 -14.90 -15.30 29.98
N ARG A 470 -14.44 -15.06 31.21
CA ARG A 470 -15.08 -15.42 32.46
C ARG A 470 -16.52 -14.92 32.63
N PRO A 471 -16.95 -13.75 32.09
CA PRO A 471 -18.35 -13.35 32.19
C PRO A 471 -19.36 -14.35 31.60
N ALA A 472 -18.92 -15.21 30.65
CA ALA A 472 -19.76 -16.27 30.08
C ALA A 472 -20.01 -17.45 31.04
N LEU A 473 -19.26 -17.58 32.14
CA LEU A 473 -19.33 -18.72 33.07
C LEU A 473 -20.76 -19.02 33.61
N PRO A 474 -21.58 -18.03 34.04
CA PRO A 474 -22.92 -18.30 34.52
C PRO A 474 -23.84 -18.98 33.47
N ARG A 475 -23.68 -18.59 32.19
CA ARG A 475 -24.43 -19.19 31.07
C ARG A 475 -23.96 -20.60 30.76
N LEU A 476 -22.64 -20.84 30.75
CA LEU A 476 -22.07 -22.17 30.59
C LEU A 476 -22.49 -23.09 31.72
N GLU A 477 -22.51 -22.61 32.95
CA GLU A 477 -22.99 -23.34 34.11
C GLU A 477 -24.46 -23.71 33.96
N ALA A 478 -25.31 -22.73 33.57
CA ALA A 478 -26.73 -22.96 33.34
C ALA A 478 -26.97 -24.00 32.23
N ALA A 479 -26.19 -23.93 31.14
CA ALA A 479 -26.26 -24.87 30.03
C ALA A 479 -25.87 -26.29 30.46
N VAL A 480 -24.74 -26.47 31.17
CA VAL A 480 -24.27 -27.78 31.64
C VAL A 480 -25.21 -28.39 32.69
N LYS A 481 -25.83 -27.59 33.56
CA LYS A 481 -26.85 -28.01 34.50
C LYS A 481 -28.20 -28.29 33.82
N GLY A 482 -28.43 -27.71 32.66
CA GLY A 482 -29.67 -27.78 31.91
C GLY A 482 -29.90 -29.13 31.23
N LYS A 483 -31.15 -29.37 30.81
CA LYS A 483 -31.51 -30.59 30.07
C LYS A 483 -31.09 -30.51 28.59
N ALA A 484 -31.00 -29.33 28.02
CA ALA A 484 -30.72 -29.12 26.60
C ALA A 484 -29.36 -29.69 26.20
N VAL A 485 -28.27 -29.32 26.89
CA VAL A 485 -26.92 -29.82 26.61
C VAL A 485 -26.80 -31.31 26.89
N ARG A 486 -27.51 -31.84 27.93
CA ARG A 486 -27.52 -33.29 28.21
C ARG A 486 -28.23 -34.11 27.13
N ALA A 487 -29.19 -33.53 26.44
CA ALA A 487 -29.89 -34.16 25.31
C ALA A 487 -29.18 -33.89 23.95
N ALA A 488 -28.18 -33.05 23.92
CA ALA A 488 -27.42 -32.71 22.71
C ALA A 488 -26.54 -33.88 22.23
N ASP A 489 -25.97 -33.76 21.04
CA ASP A 489 -24.98 -34.73 20.56
C ASP A 489 -23.65 -34.64 21.34
N LEU A 490 -22.83 -35.69 21.21
CA LEU A 490 -21.60 -35.83 21.97
C LEU A 490 -20.62 -34.63 21.74
N THR A 491 -20.55 -34.11 20.52
CA THR A 491 -19.62 -33.00 20.18
C THR A 491 -20.02 -31.74 20.95
N GLU A 492 -21.28 -31.39 20.95
CA GLU A 492 -21.80 -30.23 21.67
C GLU A 492 -21.64 -30.42 23.20
N LYS A 493 -21.98 -31.59 23.72
CA LYS A 493 -21.74 -31.94 25.14
C LYS A 493 -20.28 -31.71 25.51
N MET A 494 -19.34 -32.28 24.75
CA MET A 494 -17.92 -32.16 25.02
C MET A 494 -17.47 -30.71 25.07
N VAL A 495 -17.85 -29.90 24.08
CA VAL A 495 -17.43 -28.47 23.99
C VAL A 495 -17.94 -27.67 25.19
N PHE A 496 -19.21 -27.84 25.58
CA PHE A 496 -19.78 -27.13 26.73
C PHE A 496 -19.17 -27.57 28.06
N PHE A 497 -18.94 -28.86 28.24
CA PHE A 497 -18.30 -29.38 29.45
C PHE A 497 -16.83 -28.98 29.56
N GLU A 498 -16.09 -28.98 28.45
CA GLU A 498 -14.72 -28.47 28.42
C GLU A 498 -14.65 -26.96 28.71
N ALA A 499 -15.58 -26.18 28.11
CA ALA A 499 -15.70 -24.75 28.35
C ALA A 499 -15.97 -24.44 29.82
N TYR A 500 -16.92 -25.16 30.40
CA TYR A 500 -17.25 -25.04 31.83
C TYR A 500 -16.07 -25.43 32.71
N GLY A 501 -15.45 -26.58 32.46
CA GLY A 501 -14.30 -27.08 33.22
C GLY A 501 -13.10 -26.15 33.21
N SER A 502 -12.81 -25.48 32.06
CA SER A 502 -11.69 -24.55 31.96
C SER A 502 -11.89 -23.24 32.76
N MET A 503 -13.14 -22.91 33.12
CA MET A 503 -13.43 -21.60 33.73
C MET A 503 -14.02 -21.69 35.15
N CYS A 504 -14.67 -22.80 35.55
CA CYS A 504 -15.39 -22.88 36.80
C CYS A 504 -14.50 -23.08 38.04
N GLY A 505 -13.27 -23.58 37.87
CA GLY A 505 -12.38 -23.91 38.98
C GLY A 505 -13.04 -24.86 39.98
N ASP A 506 -12.64 -24.77 41.24
CA ASP A 506 -13.15 -25.64 42.34
C ASP A 506 -14.67 -25.57 42.57
N SER A 507 -15.31 -24.47 42.19
CA SER A 507 -16.77 -24.31 42.39
C SER A 507 -17.59 -25.28 41.57
N GLY A 508 -17.06 -25.72 40.41
CA GLY A 508 -17.72 -26.68 39.52
C GLY A 508 -17.56 -28.15 39.94
N VAL A 509 -16.54 -28.46 40.76
CA VAL A 509 -16.17 -29.85 41.07
C VAL A 509 -17.31 -30.64 41.69
N ALA A 510 -18.04 -30.06 42.61
CA ALA A 510 -19.15 -30.77 43.30
C ALA A 510 -20.26 -31.21 42.32
N HIS A 511 -20.60 -30.36 41.36
CA HIS A 511 -21.59 -30.66 40.34
C HIS A 511 -21.09 -31.75 39.36
N LEU A 512 -19.85 -31.60 38.86
CA LEU A 512 -19.24 -32.56 37.93
C LEU A 512 -18.98 -33.93 38.58
N ASP A 513 -18.55 -33.95 39.86
CA ASP A 513 -18.43 -35.20 40.64
C ASP A 513 -19.81 -35.89 40.81
N GLY A 514 -20.87 -35.10 41.04
CA GLY A 514 -22.24 -35.60 41.07
C GLY A 514 -22.69 -36.24 39.75
N LEU A 515 -22.32 -35.64 38.59
CA LEU A 515 -22.64 -36.23 37.29
C LEU A 515 -21.81 -37.50 37.01
N LEU A 516 -20.51 -37.50 37.34
CA LEU A 516 -19.60 -38.62 37.10
C LEU A 516 -19.86 -39.80 38.01
N ASN A 517 -19.94 -39.58 39.33
CA ASN A 517 -19.97 -40.62 40.37
C ASN A 517 -21.31 -40.77 41.06
N GLY A 518 -22.22 -39.79 40.90
CA GLY A 518 -23.50 -39.76 41.59
C GLY A 518 -24.47 -40.86 41.15
N ARG A 519 -25.42 -41.16 42.04
CA ARG A 519 -26.57 -42.01 41.77
C ARG A 519 -27.81 -41.28 42.26
N SER A 520 -28.85 -41.24 41.43
CA SER A 520 -30.13 -40.70 41.88
C SER A 520 -30.71 -41.51 43.01
N LEU A 521 -31.73 -41.00 43.72
CA LEU A 521 -32.49 -41.72 44.77
C LEU A 521 -33.03 -43.04 44.26
N LEU A 522 -33.30 -43.17 42.95
CA LEU A 522 -33.75 -44.38 42.29
C LEU A 522 -32.61 -45.26 41.75
N ARG A 523 -31.34 -45.00 42.13
CA ARG A 523 -30.13 -45.68 41.68
C ARG A 523 -29.80 -45.53 40.17
N TYR A 524 -30.48 -44.65 39.43
CA TYR A 524 -30.11 -44.33 38.06
C TYR A 524 -28.88 -43.47 38.05
N ARG A 525 -28.00 -43.76 37.10
CA ARG A 525 -26.82 -42.93 36.77
C ARG A 525 -27.12 -42.11 35.52
N GLU A 526 -26.42 -41.01 35.35
CA GLU A 526 -26.38 -40.27 34.07
C GLU A 526 -25.87 -41.20 32.95
N ASP A 527 -26.19 -40.84 31.70
CA ASP A 527 -25.71 -41.60 30.54
C ASP A 527 -24.19 -41.57 30.43
N SER A 528 -23.62 -42.56 29.72
CA SER A 528 -22.16 -42.75 29.59
C SER A 528 -21.47 -41.56 28.98
N GLU A 529 -22.09 -40.86 28.00
CA GLU A 529 -21.54 -39.70 27.32
C GLU A 529 -21.45 -38.51 28.27
N THR A 530 -22.53 -38.19 29.00
CA THR A 530 -22.54 -37.08 29.98
C THR A 530 -21.52 -37.33 31.09
N ARG A 531 -21.38 -38.55 31.55
CA ARG A 531 -20.37 -38.94 32.55
C ARG A 531 -18.95 -38.79 32.01
N ALA A 532 -18.71 -39.18 30.76
CA ALA A 532 -17.42 -39.01 30.10
C ALA A 532 -17.06 -37.51 29.92
N CYS A 533 -18.03 -36.68 29.51
CA CYS A 533 -17.86 -35.25 29.42
C CYS A 533 -17.56 -34.60 30.79
N ALA A 534 -18.23 -35.04 31.86
CA ALA A 534 -17.94 -34.59 33.21
C ALA A 534 -16.51 -34.96 33.66
N ALA A 535 -16.02 -36.15 33.27
CA ALA A 535 -14.64 -36.55 33.53
C ALA A 535 -13.63 -35.66 32.79
N ILE A 536 -13.90 -35.32 31.52
CA ILE A 536 -13.06 -34.40 30.73
C ILE A 536 -13.04 -33.01 31.38
N ALA A 537 -14.19 -32.48 31.79
CA ALA A 537 -14.29 -31.19 32.47
C ALA A 537 -13.50 -31.16 33.79
N LEU A 538 -13.60 -32.24 34.60
CA LEU A 538 -12.80 -32.38 35.83
C LEU A 538 -11.29 -32.40 35.55
N GLY A 539 -10.87 -33.03 34.45
CA GLY A 539 -9.47 -32.99 34.00
C GLY A 539 -9.01 -31.58 33.57
N ARG A 540 -9.92 -30.77 33.02
CA ARG A 540 -9.61 -29.36 32.70
C ARG A 540 -9.47 -28.47 33.94
N ILE A 541 -10.18 -28.77 35.02
CA ILE A 541 -10.03 -28.05 36.29
C ILE A 541 -8.66 -28.29 36.91
N GLY A 542 -8.15 -29.54 36.90
CA GLY A 542 -6.80 -29.92 37.32
C GLY A 542 -6.47 -29.70 38.79
N THR A 543 -7.45 -29.47 39.69
CA THR A 543 -7.19 -29.27 41.11
C THR A 543 -7.21 -30.61 41.86
N ASP A 544 -6.60 -30.66 43.06
CA ASP A 544 -6.58 -31.87 43.88
C ASP A 544 -7.98 -32.44 44.11
N LYS A 545 -9.00 -31.57 44.26
CA LYS A 545 -10.40 -31.99 44.41
C LYS A 545 -10.93 -32.64 43.15
N SER A 546 -10.64 -32.10 41.98
CA SER A 546 -11.07 -32.66 40.70
C SER A 546 -10.38 -34.00 40.42
N VAL A 547 -9.09 -34.10 40.70
CA VAL A 547 -8.31 -35.35 40.61
C VAL A 547 -8.85 -36.41 41.55
N ALA A 548 -9.22 -36.04 42.79
CA ALA A 548 -9.85 -36.97 43.74
C ALA A 548 -11.20 -37.52 43.22
N ALA A 549 -12.00 -36.66 42.55
CA ALA A 549 -13.25 -37.08 41.91
C ALA A 549 -13.01 -38.06 40.74
N LEU A 550 -12.00 -37.79 39.90
CA LEU A 550 -11.58 -38.67 38.80
C LEU A 550 -11.09 -40.04 39.30
N ARG A 551 -10.26 -40.06 40.35
CA ARG A 551 -9.75 -41.31 40.93
C ARG A 551 -10.88 -42.24 41.45
N LYS A 552 -11.99 -41.70 41.96
CA LYS A 552 -13.16 -42.51 42.34
C LYS A 552 -13.74 -43.27 41.15
N ALA A 553 -13.68 -42.69 39.94
CA ALA A 553 -14.20 -43.30 38.73
C ALA A 553 -13.16 -44.13 37.95
N ALA A 554 -11.91 -44.26 38.43
CA ALA A 554 -10.84 -44.97 37.72
C ALA A 554 -11.13 -46.45 37.46
N VAL A 555 -11.93 -47.08 38.33
CA VAL A 555 -12.34 -48.50 38.25
C VAL A 555 -13.73 -48.70 37.67
N GLU A 556 -14.26 -47.69 36.95
CA GLU A 556 -15.60 -47.75 36.36
C GLU A 556 -15.70 -48.87 35.31
N LYS A 557 -16.85 -49.58 35.30
CA LYS A 557 -17.11 -50.69 34.37
C LYS A 557 -17.37 -50.23 32.96
N ASP A 558 -17.96 -49.05 32.80
CA ASP A 558 -18.25 -48.46 31.52
C ASP A 558 -16.93 -48.04 30.83
N VAL A 559 -16.72 -48.57 29.63
CA VAL A 559 -15.48 -48.39 28.86
C VAL A 559 -15.32 -46.94 28.42
N ILE A 560 -16.41 -46.26 28.03
CA ILE A 560 -16.39 -44.87 27.55
C ILE A 560 -15.96 -43.96 28.71
N VAL A 561 -16.60 -44.11 29.87
CA VAL A 561 -16.29 -43.32 31.06
C VAL A 561 -14.86 -43.60 31.56
N ARG A 562 -14.47 -44.89 31.63
CA ARG A 562 -13.10 -45.25 32.06
C ARG A 562 -12.01 -44.66 31.16
N ASN A 563 -12.24 -44.69 29.84
CA ASN A 563 -11.30 -44.11 28.90
C ASN A 563 -11.20 -42.57 29.02
N ALA A 564 -12.33 -41.91 29.24
CA ALA A 564 -12.38 -40.46 29.47
C ALA A 564 -11.65 -40.09 30.78
N VAL A 565 -11.88 -40.82 31.86
CA VAL A 565 -11.18 -40.63 33.15
C VAL A 565 -9.68 -40.87 33.01
N ALA A 566 -9.28 -41.96 32.35
CA ALA A 566 -7.88 -42.26 32.14
C ALA A 566 -7.16 -41.20 31.28
N ARG A 567 -7.88 -40.61 30.31
CA ARG A 567 -7.36 -39.48 29.49
C ARG A 567 -7.25 -38.22 30.33
N ALA A 568 -8.24 -37.90 31.14
CA ALA A 568 -8.26 -36.73 32.02
C ALA A 568 -7.08 -36.76 33.02
N LEU A 569 -6.85 -37.91 33.67
CA LEU A 569 -5.74 -38.09 34.61
C LEU A 569 -4.35 -38.04 33.96
N ARG A 570 -4.20 -38.43 32.68
CA ARG A 570 -2.93 -38.32 31.92
C ARG A 570 -2.64 -36.91 31.46
N GLY A 571 -3.65 -36.08 31.24
CA GLY A 571 -3.50 -34.68 30.90
C GLY A 571 -2.88 -33.86 32.04
N ASP A 572 -3.22 -34.22 33.26
CA ASP A 572 -2.69 -33.60 34.48
C ASP A 572 -1.18 -33.94 34.71
N ALA A 573 -0.76 -35.18 34.36
CA ALA A 573 0.64 -35.57 34.46
C ALA A 573 1.59 -34.85 33.50
N ARG A 574 1.10 -34.27 32.42
CA ARG A 574 1.91 -33.45 31.48
C ARG A 574 2.00 -31.97 31.84
N GLY A 575 1.08 -31.48 32.68
CA GLY A 575 1.10 -30.10 33.20
C GLY A 575 2.00 -29.94 34.43
N GLY A 576 2.28 -31.02 35.17
CA GLY A 576 3.09 -31.01 36.37
C GLY A 576 4.63 -31.03 36.11
N ASP A 577 5.06 -31.59 34.99
CA ASP A 577 6.50 -31.73 34.66
C ASP A 577 7.12 -30.48 33.99
N ALA A 578 6.33 -29.47 33.68
CA ALA A 578 6.84 -28.22 33.07
C ALA A 578 7.23 -27.14 34.10
N SER A 579 7.02 -27.41 35.40
CA SER A 579 7.28 -26.45 36.50
C SER A 579 8.56 -26.75 37.31
N GLU A 580 9.28 -27.81 37.03
CA GLU A 580 10.57 -28.10 37.67
C GLU A 580 11.69 -28.23 36.60
N ALA A 581 12.15 -27.10 36.07
CA ALA A 581 13.50 -26.98 35.50
C ALA A 581 14.33 -26.13 36.48
N PRO A 582 15.44 -26.63 37.03
CA PRO A 582 16.29 -25.86 37.91
C PRO A 582 17.06 -24.78 37.13
N GLU A 583 17.30 -23.66 37.80
CA GLU A 583 18.17 -22.54 37.45
C GLU A 583 19.54 -22.91 36.91
#